data_5f888742b91366a227f9e28dfbd20575
#
_entry.id   5f888742b91366a227f9e28dfbd20575
#
_cell.length_a   1.000
_cell.length_b   1.000
_cell.length_c   1.000
_cell.angle_alpha   90.00
_cell.angle_beta   90.00
_cell.angle_gamma   90.00
#
_symmetry.space_group_name_H-M   'P 1'
#
loop_
_entity.id
_entity.type
_entity.pdbx_description
1 polymer ?
#
loop_
_entity_poly.entity_id
_entity_poly.type
_entity_poly.pdbx_seq_one_letter_code
_entity_poly.pdbx_strand_id
1 'polypeptide(L)'
;MKLKWFVGALVFFMFANVCTAQLTLIPADTSYDFSHINLILTNQNPYPAEPGKNVNIEVEIQNNGYKNVNDLVVEIYPKEPFTLLPGENKTKTIKRVSGKDSVKTSYNLRVSDSAVSGEYEIEFRFYSDSEYISRKININVQGEPKLILKNLTVFPEKIEPGTEVRILALIKNIGTGTAKMTELKFSSDSGVFIPLLSGGYAYIGDITPGEEKTGILEITVDSDAEYKNYKAEITATYKDENSETKEQVFTAGIPVKGVVKLNIVSQEINKERGVIRIEVANKGTADAKSLEAKLVLNRMLVGVDYTSQLKSTKKTVFDFPFATGTGYLVINYTEPDLKESGIVKEISVSSVSSDYSYMNVVWVVIVLVVIFVAWKFSKRVKR
;
A
#
# COMPACT_ATOMS: atom_id res chain seq x y z
N MET A 1 -17.00 -121.40 56.68
CA MET A 1 -15.85 -122.10 57.39
C MET A 1 -14.67 -121.11 57.47
N LYS A 2 -14.28 -120.78 58.74
CA LYS A 2 -13.03 -120.10 59.18
C LYS A 2 -12.79 -118.66 58.58
N LEU A 3 -13.22 -117.54 59.13
CA LEU A 3 -12.68 -116.78 60.25
C LEU A 3 -11.17 -116.74 60.39
N LYS A 4 -10.54 -115.61 60.05
CA LYS A 4 -9.31 -115.14 60.75
C LYS A 4 -9.31 -113.58 60.74
N TRP A 5 -9.26 -113.10 61.95
CA TRP A 5 -9.05 -111.75 62.39
C TRP A 5 -7.64 -111.23 61.97
N PHE A 6 -7.54 -109.97 61.58
CA PHE A 6 -6.32 -109.19 61.72
C PHE A 6 -6.67 -107.78 62.17
N VAL A 7 -6.27 -107.53 63.41
CA VAL A 7 -6.28 -106.19 63.99
C VAL A 7 -5.09 -105.46 63.46
N GLY A 8 -5.32 -104.36 62.79
CA GLY A 8 -4.31 -103.42 62.34
C GLY A 8 -4.55 -102.07 62.96
N ALA A 9 -3.60 -101.68 63.85
CA ALA A 9 -3.63 -100.44 64.54
C ALA A 9 -3.60 -99.22 63.56
N LEU A 10 -4.58 -98.37 63.67
CA LEU A 10 -4.67 -97.12 62.97
C LEU A 10 -3.79 -96.11 63.75
N VAL A 11 -2.55 -95.84 63.27
CA VAL A 11 -1.71 -94.77 63.81
C VAL A 11 -2.19 -93.49 63.09
N PHE A 12 -2.87 -92.62 63.77
CA PHE A 12 -3.29 -91.34 63.32
C PHE A 12 -2.11 -90.35 63.40
N PHE A 13 -1.42 -90.12 62.23
CA PHE A 13 -0.40 -89.08 62.15
C PHE A 13 -1.13 -87.75 61.87
N MET A 14 -1.27 -86.91 62.88
CA MET A 14 -1.62 -85.52 62.73
C MET A 14 -0.43 -84.77 62.14
N PHE A 15 -0.49 -84.52 60.84
CA PHE A 15 0.39 -83.52 60.23
C PHE A 15 -0.17 -82.13 60.61
N ALA A 16 0.45 -81.48 61.57
CA ALA A 16 0.30 -80.05 61.79
C ALA A 16 0.92 -79.31 60.60
N ASN A 17 0.07 -78.86 59.63
CA ASN A 17 0.49 -77.93 58.65
C ASN A 17 0.75 -76.60 59.34
N VAL A 18 2.04 -76.31 59.64
CA VAL A 18 2.51 -74.98 59.98
C VAL A 18 2.43 -74.12 58.68
N CYS A 19 1.35 -73.38 58.57
CA CYS A 19 1.26 -72.34 57.54
C CYS A 19 2.20 -71.19 57.90
N THR A 20 3.45 -71.26 57.43
CA THR A 20 4.36 -70.12 57.46
C THR A 20 3.85 -69.11 56.46
N ALA A 21 3.09 -68.12 56.93
CA ALA A 21 2.80 -66.95 56.15
C ALA A 21 4.14 -66.26 55.80
N GLN A 22 4.68 -66.49 54.61
CA GLN A 22 5.77 -65.72 54.09
C GLN A 22 5.18 -64.35 53.82
N LEU A 23 5.49 -63.38 54.71
CA LEU A 23 5.26 -61.97 54.40
C LEU A 23 6.25 -61.63 53.30
N THR A 24 5.84 -61.76 52.04
CA THR A 24 6.52 -61.12 50.94
C THR A 24 6.34 -59.61 51.12
N LEU A 25 7.37 -58.97 51.64
CA LEU A 25 7.52 -57.55 51.57
C LEU A 25 7.49 -57.23 50.03
N ILE A 26 6.34 -56.89 49.53
CA ILE A 26 6.24 -56.25 48.19
C ILE A 26 7.08 -54.98 48.33
N PRO A 27 8.23 -54.84 47.65
CA PRO A 27 8.95 -53.57 47.66
C PRO A 27 7.93 -52.51 47.37
N ALA A 28 7.85 -51.49 48.21
CA ALA A 28 7.04 -50.33 47.88
C ALA A 28 7.45 -49.88 46.51
N ASP A 29 6.54 -50.02 45.55
CA ASP A 29 6.73 -49.54 44.21
C ASP A 29 6.95 -48.03 44.32
N THR A 30 8.26 -47.65 44.33
CA THR A 30 8.69 -46.27 44.42
C THR A 30 8.60 -45.56 43.08
N SER A 31 8.13 -46.28 42.02
CA SER A 31 7.83 -45.64 40.74
C SER A 31 6.69 -44.65 40.95
N TYR A 32 7.02 -43.41 40.94
CA TYR A 32 6.03 -42.32 40.93
C TYR A 32 5.28 -42.38 39.59
N ASP A 33 4.01 -42.67 39.61
CA ASP A 33 3.17 -42.67 38.42
C ASP A 33 2.78 -41.23 38.06
N PHE A 34 3.64 -40.59 37.24
CA PHE A 34 3.39 -39.25 36.72
C PHE A 34 2.29 -39.18 35.65
N SER A 35 1.79 -40.35 35.18
CA SER A 35 0.77 -40.38 34.15
C SER A 35 -0.49 -39.57 34.51
N HIS A 36 -0.72 -39.43 35.83
CA HIS A 36 -1.86 -38.72 36.38
C HIS A 36 -1.62 -37.23 36.68
N ILE A 37 -0.41 -36.71 36.45
CA ILE A 37 -0.13 -35.27 36.61
C ILE A 37 -0.70 -34.54 35.38
N ASN A 38 -1.59 -33.59 35.66
CA ASN A 38 -2.17 -32.66 34.70
C ASN A 38 -1.68 -31.23 34.96
N LEU A 39 -1.70 -30.36 33.93
CA LEU A 39 -1.30 -28.96 34.03
C LEU A 39 -2.39 -28.09 33.40
N ILE A 40 -2.84 -27.10 34.15
CA ILE A 40 -3.85 -26.15 33.70
C ILE A 40 -3.34 -24.75 33.90
N LEU A 41 -3.47 -23.88 32.86
CA LEU A 41 -3.29 -22.45 33.00
C LEU A 41 -4.51 -21.88 33.74
N THR A 42 -4.32 -21.36 34.96
CA THR A 42 -5.40 -20.79 35.78
C THR A 42 -5.49 -19.27 35.63
N ASN A 43 -4.36 -18.62 35.35
CA ASN A 43 -4.33 -17.18 35.13
C ASN A 43 -3.21 -16.77 34.21
N GLN A 44 -3.52 -15.77 33.34
CA GLN A 44 -2.56 -15.05 32.50
C GLN A 44 -2.81 -13.55 32.73
N ASN A 45 -1.77 -12.82 33.14
CA ASN A 45 -1.89 -11.39 33.43
C ASN A 45 -0.69 -10.60 32.81
N PRO A 46 -0.90 -9.72 31.85
CA PRO A 46 -2.18 -9.39 31.20
C PRO A 46 -2.72 -10.54 30.31
N TYR A 47 -4.03 -10.51 30.04
CA TYR A 47 -4.69 -11.35 29.06
C TYR A 47 -5.45 -10.49 28.03
N PRO A 48 -5.10 -10.58 26.74
CA PRO A 48 -3.93 -11.27 26.19
C PRO A 48 -2.60 -10.63 26.60
N ALA A 49 -1.48 -11.35 26.42
CA ALA A 49 -0.15 -10.80 26.63
C ALA A 49 0.23 -9.87 25.45
N GLU A 50 0.99 -8.84 25.72
CA GLU A 50 1.38 -7.84 24.73
C GLU A 50 2.86 -7.98 24.32
N PRO A 51 3.19 -7.82 23.04
CA PRO A 51 4.57 -7.76 22.58
C PRO A 51 5.37 -6.68 23.32
N GLY A 52 6.60 -7.02 23.71
CA GLY A 52 7.46 -6.13 24.46
C GLY A 52 7.07 -5.88 25.91
N LYS A 53 6.12 -6.61 26.45
CA LYS A 53 5.69 -6.52 27.86
C LYS A 53 5.99 -7.79 28.64
N ASN A 54 5.87 -7.69 29.94
CA ASN A 54 5.95 -8.86 30.83
C ASN A 54 4.57 -9.49 31.00
N VAL A 55 4.53 -10.79 31.13
CA VAL A 55 3.33 -11.57 31.45
C VAL A 55 3.60 -12.47 32.61
N ASN A 56 2.70 -12.48 33.58
CA ASN A 56 2.67 -13.45 34.68
C ASN A 56 1.69 -14.57 34.31
N ILE A 57 2.12 -15.82 34.41
CA ILE A 57 1.28 -16.99 34.23
C ILE A 57 1.19 -17.75 35.53
N GLU A 58 -0.01 -18.11 35.93
CA GLU A 58 -0.25 -19.02 37.06
C GLU A 58 -0.75 -20.34 36.51
N VAL A 59 -0.08 -21.42 36.88
CA VAL A 59 -0.43 -22.77 36.49
C VAL A 59 -0.80 -23.61 37.70
N GLU A 60 -1.81 -24.43 37.56
CA GLU A 60 -2.26 -25.41 38.53
C GLU A 60 -1.80 -26.80 38.08
N ILE A 61 -1.05 -27.43 38.96
CA ILE A 61 -0.53 -28.79 38.82
C ILE A 61 -1.45 -29.71 39.59
N GLN A 62 -2.22 -30.50 38.87
CA GLN A 62 -3.22 -31.42 39.45
C GLN A 62 -2.68 -32.84 39.48
N ASN A 63 -2.78 -33.50 40.63
CA ASN A 63 -2.55 -34.93 40.76
C ASN A 63 -3.88 -35.69 40.70
N ASN A 64 -4.23 -36.16 39.52
CA ASN A 64 -5.46 -36.94 39.31
C ASN A 64 -5.34 -38.41 39.79
N GLY A 65 -4.17 -38.82 40.27
CA GLY A 65 -3.92 -40.13 40.90
C GLY A 65 -4.39 -40.17 42.36
N TYR A 66 -4.25 -41.32 42.98
CA TYR A 66 -4.58 -41.53 44.40
C TYR A 66 -3.36 -41.48 45.33
N LYS A 67 -2.16 -41.65 44.75
CA LYS A 67 -0.90 -41.59 45.52
C LYS A 67 -0.38 -40.15 45.58
N ASN A 68 0.31 -39.82 46.69
CA ASN A 68 0.98 -38.53 46.79
C ASN A 68 2.23 -38.51 45.88
N VAL A 69 2.53 -37.39 45.28
CA VAL A 69 3.78 -37.10 44.59
C VAL A 69 4.59 -36.17 45.49
N ASN A 70 5.77 -36.60 45.92
CA ASN A 70 6.66 -35.81 46.76
C ASN A 70 7.85 -35.30 45.95
N ASP A 71 8.40 -34.15 46.36
CA ASP A 71 9.59 -33.49 45.77
C ASP A 71 9.54 -33.38 44.25
N LEU A 72 8.34 -33.04 43.72
CA LEU A 72 8.10 -32.87 42.32
C LEU A 72 8.88 -31.66 41.78
N VAL A 73 9.81 -31.89 40.86
CA VAL A 73 10.56 -30.85 40.21
C VAL A 73 9.83 -30.44 38.92
N VAL A 74 9.48 -29.17 38.85
CA VAL A 74 8.77 -28.56 37.71
C VAL A 74 9.70 -27.60 37.01
N GLU A 75 9.92 -27.82 35.72
CA GLU A 75 10.78 -26.99 34.89
C GLU A 75 9.99 -26.42 33.71
N ILE A 76 10.04 -25.11 33.51
CA ILE A 76 9.43 -24.43 32.38
C ILE A 76 10.42 -24.31 31.23
N TYR A 77 9.95 -24.58 29.99
CA TYR A 77 10.71 -24.44 28.74
C TYR A 77 10.03 -23.41 27.83
N PRO A 78 10.22 -22.11 28.11
CA PRO A 78 9.73 -21.08 27.21
C PRO A 78 10.51 -21.14 25.91
N LYS A 79 9.79 -20.99 24.79
CA LYS A 79 10.33 -20.83 23.44
C LYS A 79 9.94 -19.45 22.93
N GLU A 80 10.60 -18.98 21.89
CA GLU A 80 10.17 -17.79 21.17
C GLU A 80 8.65 -17.81 20.99
N PRO A 81 7.94 -16.72 21.34
CA PRO A 81 8.47 -15.39 21.67
C PRO A 81 8.66 -15.12 23.18
N PHE A 82 8.73 -16.12 24.04
CA PHE A 82 8.85 -15.95 25.50
C PHE A 82 10.26 -16.20 26.00
N THR A 83 10.67 -15.39 26.98
CA THR A 83 11.87 -15.59 27.79
C THR A 83 11.56 -15.41 29.27
N LEU A 84 12.27 -16.12 30.16
CA LEU A 84 12.14 -15.88 31.60
C LEU A 84 12.68 -14.49 31.95
N LEU A 85 12.02 -13.83 32.90
CA LEU A 85 12.56 -12.60 33.46
C LEU A 85 13.86 -12.83 34.22
N PRO A 86 14.78 -11.86 34.25
CA PRO A 86 15.97 -11.94 35.08
C PRO A 86 15.60 -12.20 36.54
N GLY A 87 16.18 -13.25 37.16
CA GLY A 87 15.89 -13.66 38.54
C GLY A 87 14.71 -14.62 38.70
N GLU A 88 13.95 -14.91 37.65
CA GLU A 88 12.91 -15.96 37.70
C GLU A 88 13.57 -17.34 37.60
N ASN A 89 13.21 -18.23 38.50
CA ASN A 89 13.75 -19.58 38.52
C ASN A 89 13.05 -20.45 37.47
N LYS A 90 13.83 -21.01 36.54
CA LYS A 90 13.35 -21.97 35.54
C LYS A 90 12.76 -23.22 36.20
N THR A 91 13.37 -23.66 37.32
CA THR A 91 13.02 -24.89 38.03
C THR A 91 12.46 -24.55 39.39
N LYS A 92 11.32 -25.14 39.73
CA LYS A 92 10.68 -25.03 41.05
C LYS A 92 10.43 -26.43 41.64
N THR A 93 10.70 -26.61 42.94
CA THR A 93 10.43 -27.88 43.63
C THR A 93 9.20 -27.76 44.49
N ILE A 94 8.22 -28.61 44.26
CA ILE A 94 6.98 -28.73 45.03
C ILE A 94 7.12 -29.91 45.99
N LYS A 95 7.18 -29.64 47.26
CA LYS A 95 7.43 -30.66 48.28
C LYS A 95 6.42 -31.80 48.26
N ARG A 96 5.16 -31.51 47.95
CA ARG A 96 4.11 -32.55 47.93
C ARG A 96 2.90 -32.07 47.12
N VAL A 97 2.38 -32.95 46.25
CA VAL A 97 1.04 -32.86 45.65
C VAL A 97 0.29 -34.09 46.07
N SER A 98 -0.70 -33.95 46.97
CA SER A 98 -1.47 -35.10 47.49
C SER A 98 -2.31 -35.73 46.36
N GLY A 99 -2.67 -37.01 46.56
CA GLY A 99 -3.58 -37.67 45.63
C GLY A 99 -4.93 -36.94 45.57
N LYS A 100 -5.46 -36.72 44.38
CA LYS A 100 -6.71 -35.98 44.11
C LYS A 100 -6.68 -34.51 44.54
N ASP A 101 -5.48 -33.91 44.66
CA ASP A 101 -5.29 -32.53 45.07
C ASP A 101 -4.48 -31.74 44.00
N SER A 102 -4.35 -30.45 44.15
CA SER A 102 -3.60 -29.58 43.25
C SER A 102 -2.74 -28.55 43.98
N VAL A 103 -1.72 -28.03 43.29
CA VAL A 103 -0.86 -26.97 43.80
C VAL A 103 -0.65 -25.95 42.69
N LYS A 104 -0.69 -24.66 43.03
CA LYS A 104 -0.45 -23.56 42.09
C LYS A 104 0.99 -23.07 42.18
N THR A 105 1.51 -22.69 41.04
CA THR A 105 2.79 -21.96 40.89
C THR A 105 2.70 -20.95 39.78
N SER A 106 3.52 -19.89 39.82
CA SER A 106 3.51 -18.83 38.82
C SER A 106 4.88 -18.59 38.24
N TYR A 107 4.95 -18.09 37.02
CA TYR A 107 6.18 -17.72 36.32
C TYR A 107 6.01 -16.36 35.67
N ASN A 108 7.10 -15.56 35.67
CA ASN A 108 7.15 -14.26 35.04
C ASN A 108 7.97 -14.37 33.77
N LEU A 109 7.35 -14.00 32.63
CA LEU A 109 7.95 -14.09 31.31
C LEU A 109 8.00 -12.72 30.68
N ARG A 110 8.96 -12.52 29.80
CA ARG A 110 9.03 -11.41 28.86
C ARG A 110 8.56 -11.89 27.49
N VAL A 111 7.65 -11.14 26.86
CA VAL A 111 7.24 -11.34 25.47
C VAL A 111 8.17 -10.56 24.57
N SER A 112 8.66 -11.15 23.48
CA SER A 112 9.49 -10.48 22.46
C SER A 112 8.76 -9.26 21.87
N ASP A 113 9.49 -8.19 21.60
CA ASP A 113 8.95 -6.99 20.94
C ASP A 113 8.41 -7.29 19.52
N SER A 114 8.91 -8.35 18.88
CA SER A 114 8.51 -8.81 17.56
C SER A 114 7.45 -9.92 17.57
N ALA A 115 6.91 -10.28 18.73
CA ALA A 115 5.88 -11.30 18.83
C ALA A 115 4.62 -10.88 18.08
N VAL A 116 4.16 -11.68 17.13
CA VAL A 116 2.90 -11.44 16.42
C VAL A 116 1.72 -11.99 17.22
N SER A 117 0.52 -11.51 16.91
CA SER A 117 -0.72 -12.04 17.53
C SER A 117 -0.87 -13.53 17.24
N GLY A 118 -1.24 -14.30 18.28
CA GLY A 118 -1.46 -15.73 18.16
C GLY A 118 -1.42 -16.46 19.50
N GLU A 119 -1.72 -17.76 19.45
CA GLU A 119 -1.55 -18.68 20.56
C GLU A 119 -0.18 -19.37 20.48
N TYR A 120 0.53 -19.39 21.58
CA TYR A 120 1.85 -19.97 21.67
C TYR A 120 1.91 -21.01 22.79
N GLU A 121 2.50 -22.16 22.50
CA GLU A 121 2.67 -23.24 23.46
C GLU A 121 3.91 -23.05 24.31
N ILE A 122 3.77 -23.23 25.62
CA ILE A 122 4.89 -23.35 26.59
C ILE A 122 4.90 -24.77 27.14
N GLU A 123 6.04 -25.42 27.04
CA GLU A 123 6.27 -26.77 27.59
C GLU A 123 6.72 -26.71 29.05
N PHE A 124 6.15 -27.56 29.88
CA PHE A 124 6.57 -27.82 31.25
C PHE A 124 7.00 -29.27 31.34
N ARG A 125 8.10 -29.52 32.03
CA ARG A 125 8.57 -30.86 32.36
C ARG A 125 8.52 -31.09 33.84
N PHE A 126 8.04 -32.25 34.19
CA PHE A 126 7.89 -32.73 35.56
C PHE A 126 8.85 -33.88 35.74
N TYR A 127 9.82 -33.72 36.64
CA TYR A 127 10.87 -34.73 36.90
C TYR A 127 10.65 -35.40 38.21
N SER A 128 10.96 -36.72 38.26
CA SER A 128 11.21 -37.50 39.44
C SER A 128 12.31 -38.50 39.13
N ASP A 129 13.35 -38.53 39.95
CA ASP A 129 14.56 -39.32 39.73
C ASP A 129 15.15 -39.14 38.31
N SER A 130 15.04 -40.13 37.43
CA SER A 130 15.64 -40.13 36.11
C SER A 130 14.64 -39.96 34.94
N GLU A 131 13.33 -39.89 35.26
CA GLU A 131 12.27 -39.81 34.26
C GLU A 131 11.58 -38.46 34.28
N TYR A 132 11.02 -38.05 33.15
CA TYR A 132 10.17 -36.86 33.10
C TYR A 132 8.96 -37.09 32.18
N ILE A 133 7.91 -36.35 32.46
CA ILE A 133 6.76 -36.18 31.57
C ILE A 133 6.68 -34.72 31.18
N SER A 134 6.12 -34.45 29.99
CA SER A 134 5.85 -33.06 29.56
C SER A 134 4.36 -32.76 29.44
N ARG A 135 4.01 -31.52 29.72
CA ARG A 135 2.67 -30.94 29.49
C ARG A 135 2.86 -29.57 28.87
N LYS A 136 1.86 -29.11 28.12
CA LYS A 136 1.88 -27.83 27.46
C LYS A 136 0.69 -26.98 27.89
N ILE A 137 0.89 -25.69 27.91
CA ILE A 137 -0.18 -24.69 28.04
C ILE A 137 -0.12 -23.73 26.87
N ASN A 138 -1.24 -23.12 26.54
CA ASN A 138 -1.33 -22.09 25.52
C ASN A 138 -1.39 -20.71 26.17
N ILE A 139 -0.56 -19.80 25.67
CA ILE A 139 -0.53 -18.39 26.06
C ILE A 139 -1.00 -17.56 24.85
N ASN A 140 -1.97 -16.71 25.08
CA ASN A 140 -2.49 -15.81 24.06
C ASN A 140 -1.69 -14.51 24.04
N VAL A 141 -1.15 -14.17 22.86
CA VAL A 141 -0.44 -12.91 22.60
C VAL A 141 -1.25 -12.10 21.62
N GLN A 142 -1.40 -10.80 21.86
CA GLN A 142 -2.08 -9.88 20.98
C GLN A 142 -1.22 -8.63 20.77
N GLY A 143 -0.85 -8.40 19.52
CA GLY A 143 -0.11 -7.24 19.08
C GLY A 143 -1.03 -6.15 18.50
N GLU A 144 -0.43 -5.02 18.17
CA GLU A 144 -1.12 -3.92 17.53
C GLU A 144 -0.67 -3.77 16.07
N PRO A 145 -1.60 -3.51 15.12
CA PRO A 145 -1.25 -3.16 13.77
C PRO A 145 -0.65 -1.75 13.73
N LYS A 146 0.32 -1.54 12.82
CA LYS A 146 0.92 -0.24 12.54
C LYS A 146 1.15 -0.09 11.05
N LEU A 147 0.31 0.70 10.39
CA LEU A 147 0.38 0.88 8.95
C LEU A 147 1.32 2.03 8.58
N ILE A 148 2.08 1.83 7.50
CA ILE A 148 2.86 2.88 6.85
C ILE A 148 2.56 2.92 5.36
N LEU A 149 2.61 4.11 4.77
CA LEU A 149 2.65 4.27 3.31
C LEU A 149 4.09 4.05 2.85
N LYS A 150 4.36 2.89 2.23
CA LYS A 150 5.69 2.53 1.76
C LYS A 150 6.05 3.23 0.45
N ASN A 151 5.07 3.34 -0.45
CA ASN A 151 5.24 4.01 -1.74
C ASN A 151 3.92 4.56 -2.25
N LEU A 152 4.01 5.64 -3.04
CA LEU A 152 2.90 6.24 -3.75
C LEU A 152 3.30 6.44 -5.22
N THR A 153 2.58 5.78 -6.12
CA THR A 153 2.82 5.90 -7.56
C THR A 153 1.59 6.48 -8.23
N VAL A 154 1.78 7.40 -9.15
CA VAL A 154 0.69 8.06 -9.88
C VAL A 154 0.82 7.82 -11.37
N PHE A 155 -0.31 7.63 -12.05
CA PHE A 155 -0.41 7.50 -13.50
C PHE A 155 -1.51 8.43 -14.04
N PRO A 156 -1.23 9.21 -15.11
CA PRO A 156 0.06 9.36 -15.80
C PRO A 156 1.11 10.03 -14.90
N GLU A 157 2.41 9.85 -15.20
CA GLU A 157 3.51 10.48 -14.45
C GLU A 157 3.45 12.01 -14.50
N LYS A 158 3.01 12.57 -15.67
CA LYS A 158 2.70 13.98 -15.81
C LYS A 158 1.20 14.18 -15.61
N ILE A 159 0.85 14.80 -14.51
CA ILE A 159 -0.54 15.13 -14.17
C ILE A 159 -0.86 16.52 -14.72
N GLU A 160 -1.80 16.56 -15.65
CA GLU A 160 -2.28 17.80 -16.27
C GLU A 160 -3.69 18.15 -15.76
N PRO A 161 -4.10 19.45 -15.79
CA PRO A 161 -5.50 19.82 -15.58
C PRO A 161 -6.45 19.06 -16.53
N GLY A 162 -7.58 18.60 -15.99
CA GLY A 162 -8.59 17.84 -16.74
C GLY A 162 -8.25 16.38 -17.00
N THR A 163 -7.13 15.83 -16.46
CA THR A 163 -6.76 14.43 -16.65
C THR A 163 -7.31 13.53 -15.54
N GLU A 164 -7.59 12.29 -15.92
CA GLU A 164 -7.86 11.21 -14.97
C GLU A 164 -6.53 10.67 -14.43
N VAL A 165 -6.45 10.50 -13.12
CA VAL A 165 -5.26 10.06 -12.40
C VAL A 165 -5.57 8.83 -11.59
N ARG A 166 -4.75 7.82 -11.75
CA ARG A 166 -4.75 6.62 -10.93
C ARG A 166 -3.59 6.67 -9.94
N ILE A 167 -3.92 6.57 -8.65
CA ILE A 167 -2.96 6.61 -7.53
C ILE A 167 -2.86 5.20 -6.95
N LEU A 168 -1.66 4.64 -6.95
CA LEU A 168 -1.34 3.36 -6.33
C LEU A 168 -0.65 3.62 -5.01
N ALA A 169 -1.35 3.33 -3.91
CA ALA A 169 -0.82 3.46 -2.55
C ALA A 169 -0.40 2.10 -2.01
N LEU A 170 0.91 1.88 -1.84
CA LEU A 170 1.47 0.66 -1.26
C LEU A 170 1.54 0.82 0.25
N ILE A 171 0.66 0.12 0.96
CA ILE A 171 0.59 0.12 2.43
C ILE A 171 1.29 -1.12 2.96
N LYS A 172 2.08 -0.94 4.02
CA LYS A 172 2.74 -2.02 4.74
C LYS A 172 2.35 -2.00 6.21
N ASN A 173 2.04 -3.17 6.77
CA ASN A 173 1.89 -3.33 8.20
C ASN A 173 3.26 -3.65 8.84
N ILE A 174 3.81 -2.72 9.61
CA ILE A 174 5.05 -2.90 10.38
C ILE A 174 4.80 -3.20 11.85
N GLY A 175 3.53 -3.37 12.23
CA GLY A 175 3.11 -3.75 13.58
C GLY A 175 3.14 -5.26 13.80
N THR A 176 2.67 -5.68 14.96
CA THR A 176 2.64 -7.08 15.42
C THR A 176 1.22 -7.66 15.43
N GLY A 177 0.20 -6.84 15.23
CA GLY A 177 -1.19 -7.25 15.05
C GLY A 177 -1.66 -7.11 13.61
N THR A 178 -2.79 -7.75 13.26
CA THR A 178 -3.41 -7.67 11.93
C THR A 178 -4.30 -6.44 11.84
N ALA A 179 -4.10 -5.61 10.81
CA ALA A 179 -5.05 -4.57 10.44
C ALA A 179 -6.17 -5.21 9.62
N LYS A 180 -7.37 -5.32 10.20
CA LYS A 180 -8.51 -6.00 9.58
C LYS A 180 -9.40 -5.03 8.82
N MET A 181 -9.98 -5.49 7.71
CA MET A 181 -10.95 -4.73 6.91
C MET A 181 -10.42 -3.35 6.49
N THR A 182 -9.16 -3.28 6.07
CA THR A 182 -8.51 -2.02 5.75
C THR A 182 -9.10 -1.39 4.49
N GLU A 183 -9.48 -0.13 4.61
CA GLU A 183 -9.96 0.73 3.54
C GLU A 183 -9.09 1.98 3.43
N LEU A 184 -8.81 2.40 2.21
CA LEU A 184 -8.11 3.66 1.93
C LEU A 184 -9.10 4.68 1.40
N LYS A 185 -8.97 5.94 1.85
CA LYS A 185 -9.72 7.09 1.38
C LYS A 185 -8.76 8.17 0.92
N PHE A 186 -8.97 8.68 -0.28
CA PHE A 186 -8.28 9.88 -0.78
C PHE A 186 -9.04 11.14 -0.40
N SER A 187 -8.33 12.16 0.04
CA SER A 187 -8.88 13.50 0.28
C SER A 187 -7.87 14.59 -0.03
N SER A 188 -8.36 15.77 -0.39
CA SER A 188 -7.56 16.97 -0.59
C SER A 188 -8.42 18.21 -0.32
N ASP A 189 -7.90 19.13 0.46
CA ASP A 189 -8.59 20.39 0.81
C ASP A 189 -8.63 21.40 -0.36
N SER A 190 -7.90 21.12 -1.44
CA SER A 190 -7.76 22.06 -2.56
C SER A 190 -8.98 22.18 -3.46
N GLY A 191 -9.90 21.19 -3.42
CA GLY A 191 -11.03 21.07 -4.37
C GLY A 191 -10.60 20.72 -5.81
N VAL A 192 -9.27 20.61 -6.08
CA VAL A 192 -8.72 20.34 -7.41
C VAL A 192 -8.81 18.87 -7.80
N PHE A 193 -8.78 17.98 -6.83
CA PHE A 193 -8.88 16.54 -7.08
C PHE A 193 -10.29 16.06 -6.80
N ILE A 194 -10.95 15.59 -7.83
CA ILE A 194 -12.34 15.13 -7.80
C ILE A 194 -12.32 13.60 -7.84
N PRO A 195 -12.80 12.88 -6.79
CA PRO A 195 -12.89 11.43 -6.82
C PRO A 195 -13.74 10.91 -7.97
N LEU A 196 -13.29 9.86 -8.64
CA LEU A 196 -14.04 9.16 -9.68
C LEU A 196 -14.75 7.93 -9.10
N LEU A 197 -15.86 7.53 -9.71
CA LEU A 197 -16.62 6.29 -9.54
C LEU A 197 -16.71 5.72 -8.10
N SER A 198 -15.58 5.29 -7.51
CA SER A 198 -15.49 4.73 -6.17
C SER A 198 -15.60 5.77 -5.04
N GLY A 199 -15.78 7.05 -5.37
CA GLY A 199 -15.78 8.13 -4.37
C GLY A 199 -14.42 8.37 -3.71
N GLY A 200 -13.33 7.90 -4.33
CA GLY A 200 -11.97 7.99 -3.79
C GLY A 200 -11.65 6.98 -2.70
N TYR A 201 -12.38 5.85 -2.66
CA TYR A 201 -12.15 4.75 -1.71
C TYR A 201 -11.56 3.52 -2.39
N ALA A 202 -10.72 2.78 -1.65
CA ALA A 202 -10.19 1.49 -2.07
C ALA A 202 -10.17 0.52 -0.89
N TYR A 203 -10.95 -0.56 -0.95
CA TYR A 203 -10.90 -1.64 0.03
C TYR A 203 -9.75 -2.59 -0.30
N ILE A 204 -8.83 -2.79 0.66
CA ILE A 204 -7.65 -3.66 0.49
C ILE A 204 -7.65 -4.87 1.43
N GLY A 205 -8.65 -4.98 2.30
CA GLY A 205 -8.85 -6.12 3.21
C GLY A 205 -7.86 -6.18 4.37
N ASP A 206 -7.62 -7.38 4.89
CA ASP A 206 -6.76 -7.59 6.04
C ASP A 206 -5.28 -7.50 5.66
N ILE A 207 -4.47 -6.84 6.49
CA ILE A 207 -3.02 -6.74 6.31
C ILE A 207 -2.34 -7.33 7.54
N THR A 208 -1.78 -8.54 7.39
CA THR A 208 -1.07 -9.24 8.46
C THR A 208 0.29 -8.59 8.76
N PRO A 209 0.90 -8.86 9.92
CA PRO A 209 2.24 -8.36 10.26
C PRO A 209 3.27 -8.64 9.16
N GLY A 210 3.96 -7.59 8.69
CA GLY A 210 4.96 -7.65 7.62
C GLY A 210 4.40 -7.61 6.20
N GLU A 211 3.10 -7.84 6.00
CA GLU A 211 2.44 -7.86 4.68
C GLU A 211 2.34 -6.47 4.04
N GLU A 212 2.34 -6.47 2.71
CA GLU A 212 2.17 -5.26 1.88
C GLU A 212 0.98 -5.43 0.95
N LYS A 213 0.13 -4.39 0.87
CA LYS A 213 -1.01 -4.35 -0.06
C LYS A 213 -1.11 -3.02 -0.77
N THR A 214 -1.55 -3.06 -2.02
CA THR A 214 -1.73 -1.87 -2.86
C THR A 214 -3.21 -1.54 -2.98
N GLY A 215 -3.57 -0.31 -2.61
CA GLY A 215 -4.87 0.27 -2.94
C GLY A 215 -4.79 1.13 -4.19
N ILE A 216 -5.83 1.09 -5.02
CA ILE A 216 -5.95 1.88 -6.23
C ILE A 216 -7.05 2.91 -6.02
N LEU A 217 -6.69 4.19 -6.13
CA LEU A 217 -7.57 5.33 -5.98
C LEU A 217 -7.64 6.07 -7.32
N GLU A 218 -8.84 6.40 -7.79
CA GLU A 218 -9.06 7.05 -9.08
C GLU A 218 -9.67 8.43 -8.85
N ILE A 219 -9.04 9.44 -9.43
CA ILE A 219 -9.44 10.84 -9.31
C ILE A 219 -9.34 11.54 -10.67
N THR A 220 -10.05 12.66 -10.82
CA THR A 220 -9.87 13.60 -11.92
C THR A 220 -9.29 14.90 -11.39
N VAL A 221 -8.38 15.50 -12.13
CA VAL A 221 -7.87 16.85 -11.85
C VAL A 221 -8.79 17.87 -12.48
N ASP A 222 -9.19 18.90 -11.73
CA ASP A 222 -9.98 20.00 -12.24
C ASP A 222 -9.29 20.65 -13.46
N SER A 223 -10.07 21.00 -14.50
CA SER A 223 -9.57 21.64 -15.72
C SER A 223 -8.92 23.01 -15.47
N ASP A 224 -9.32 23.70 -14.41
CA ASP A 224 -8.82 25.01 -14.02
C ASP A 224 -7.69 24.94 -12.98
N ALA A 225 -7.17 23.72 -12.69
CA ALA A 225 -6.09 23.52 -11.73
C ALA A 225 -4.83 24.29 -12.12
N GLU A 226 -4.28 25.06 -11.19
CA GLU A 226 -3.04 25.78 -11.38
C GLU A 226 -1.82 24.84 -11.36
N TYR A 227 -0.74 25.26 -12.01
CA TYR A 227 0.55 24.59 -11.93
C TYR A 227 1.18 24.76 -10.54
N LYS A 228 1.05 23.77 -9.68
CA LYS A 228 1.68 23.71 -8.35
C LYS A 228 1.60 22.30 -7.74
N ASN A 229 2.30 22.11 -6.62
CA ASN A 229 2.11 20.92 -5.79
C ASN A 229 0.89 21.12 -4.89
N TYR A 230 -0.02 20.17 -4.93
CA TYR A 230 -1.20 20.14 -4.08
C TYR A 230 -1.02 19.12 -2.96
N LYS A 231 -1.41 19.51 -1.75
CA LYS A 231 -1.47 18.58 -0.62
C LYS A 231 -2.62 17.61 -0.83
N ALA A 232 -2.31 16.33 -0.69
CA ALA A 232 -3.27 15.25 -0.67
C ALA A 232 -3.07 14.40 0.59
N GLU A 233 -4.14 13.78 1.05
CA GLU A 233 -4.13 12.89 2.19
C GLU A 233 -4.74 11.54 1.79
N ILE A 234 -4.09 10.47 2.25
CA ILE A 234 -4.60 9.11 2.14
C ILE A 234 -4.83 8.63 3.56
N THR A 235 -6.08 8.41 3.92
CA THR A 235 -6.47 7.88 5.22
C THR A 235 -6.69 6.37 5.09
N ALA A 236 -5.96 5.59 5.88
CA ALA A 236 -6.22 4.18 6.05
C ALA A 236 -7.07 3.97 7.30
N THR A 237 -8.28 3.47 7.12
CA THR A 237 -9.19 3.07 8.21
C THR A 237 -9.21 1.56 8.31
N TYR A 238 -9.02 1.00 9.50
CA TYR A 238 -8.97 -0.43 9.74
C TYR A 238 -9.48 -0.78 11.13
N LYS A 239 -9.75 -2.06 11.37
CA LYS A 239 -10.03 -2.57 12.72
C LYS A 239 -8.80 -3.29 13.27
N ASP A 240 -8.49 -3.04 14.55
CA ASP A 240 -7.47 -3.78 15.26
C ASP A 240 -7.97 -5.17 15.71
N GLU A 241 -7.16 -5.88 16.47
CA GLU A 241 -7.51 -7.22 17.00
C GLU A 241 -8.70 -7.18 17.97
N ASN A 242 -8.95 -6.05 18.64
CA ASN A 242 -10.10 -5.83 19.54
C ASN A 242 -11.35 -5.37 18.78
N SER A 243 -11.31 -5.32 17.45
CA SER A 243 -12.37 -4.78 16.60
C SER A 243 -12.61 -3.27 16.78
N GLU A 244 -11.68 -2.55 17.40
CA GLU A 244 -11.70 -1.10 17.45
C GLU A 244 -11.29 -0.51 16.12
N THR A 245 -12.01 0.54 15.69
CA THR A 245 -11.67 1.26 14.47
C THR A 245 -10.51 2.21 14.74
N LYS A 246 -9.47 2.09 13.94
CA LYS A 246 -8.27 2.94 13.95
C LYS A 246 -8.10 3.63 12.61
N GLU A 247 -7.48 4.81 12.63
CA GLU A 247 -7.19 5.58 11.43
C GLU A 247 -5.71 5.98 11.41
N GLN A 248 -5.12 5.90 10.21
CA GLN A 248 -3.77 6.37 9.95
C GLN A 248 -3.79 7.28 8.73
N VAL A 249 -3.38 8.54 8.89
CA VAL A 249 -3.34 9.53 7.81
C VAL A 249 -1.93 9.65 7.26
N PHE A 250 -1.81 9.59 5.93
CA PHE A 250 -0.58 9.81 5.18
C PHE A 250 -0.73 11.05 4.31
N THR A 251 0.19 11.98 4.42
CA THR A 251 0.22 13.20 3.61
C THR A 251 1.20 13.07 2.46
N ALA A 252 0.79 13.46 1.27
CA ALA A 252 1.62 13.48 0.07
C ALA A 252 1.42 14.77 -0.71
N GLY A 253 2.45 15.20 -1.45
CA GLY A 253 2.34 16.27 -2.44
C GLY A 253 2.13 15.69 -3.83
N ILE A 254 1.08 16.10 -4.53
CA ILE A 254 0.80 15.70 -5.90
C ILE A 254 1.08 16.90 -6.82
N PRO A 255 2.13 16.83 -7.69
CA PRO A 255 2.44 17.90 -8.61
C PRO A 255 1.47 17.89 -9.81
N VAL A 256 0.67 18.93 -9.97
CA VAL A 256 -0.08 19.18 -11.20
C VAL A 256 0.81 19.99 -12.12
N LYS A 257 1.09 19.48 -13.33
CA LYS A 257 1.97 20.10 -14.34
C LYS A 257 1.22 20.26 -15.63
N GLY A 258 1.17 21.47 -16.14
CA GLY A 258 0.67 21.71 -17.49
C GLY A 258 1.74 21.42 -18.55
N VAL A 259 1.30 21.33 -19.79
CA VAL A 259 2.16 21.14 -20.96
C VAL A 259 2.01 22.34 -21.90
N VAL A 260 3.12 22.85 -22.42
CA VAL A 260 3.14 23.86 -23.47
C VAL A 260 3.02 23.15 -24.83
N LYS A 261 2.02 23.53 -25.67
CA LYS A 261 1.83 23.00 -27.01
C LYS A 261 1.70 24.17 -28.00
N LEU A 262 2.80 24.56 -28.61
CA LEU A 262 2.82 25.66 -29.56
C LEU A 262 2.50 25.17 -30.99
N ASN A 263 1.55 25.84 -31.66
CA ASN A 263 1.17 25.56 -33.04
C ASN A 263 1.08 26.86 -33.86
N ILE A 264 1.55 26.82 -35.11
CA ILE A 264 1.31 27.89 -36.08
C ILE A 264 -0.18 27.85 -36.45
N VAL A 265 -0.84 29.01 -36.33
CA VAL A 265 -2.27 29.17 -36.63
C VAL A 265 -2.45 29.78 -38.00
N SER A 266 -1.70 30.84 -38.31
CA SER A 266 -1.74 31.53 -39.60
C SER A 266 -0.37 32.10 -39.93
N GLN A 267 -0.20 32.35 -41.26
CA GLN A 267 0.95 33.03 -41.83
C GLN A 267 0.42 34.07 -42.82
N GLU A 268 0.77 35.31 -42.61
CA GLU A 268 0.33 36.41 -43.46
C GLU A 268 1.53 37.22 -43.93
N ILE A 269 1.49 37.69 -45.15
CA ILE A 269 2.50 38.58 -45.72
C ILE A 269 1.91 39.97 -45.83
N ASN A 270 2.45 40.93 -45.06
CA ASN A 270 2.11 42.33 -45.18
C ASN A 270 3.15 43.04 -46.07
N LYS A 271 2.81 43.19 -47.34
CA LYS A 271 3.71 43.82 -48.34
C LYS A 271 3.94 45.32 -48.10
N GLU A 272 2.96 46.01 -47.51
CA GLU A 272 3.08 47.43 -47.24
C GLU A 272 4.11 47.71 -46.15
N ARG A 273 4.16 46.81 -45.14
CA ARG A 273 5.12 46.91 -44.03
C ARG A 273 6.41 46.12 -44.26
N GLY A 274 6.47 45.32 -45.33
CA GLY A 274 7.62 44.47 -45.62
C GLY A 274 7.89 43.41 -44.55
N VAL A 275 6.81 42.84 -43.97
CA VAL A 275 6.93 41.85 -42.90
C VAL A 275 6.13 40.58 -43.18
N ILE A 276 6.63 39.45 -42.64
CA ILE A 276 5.92 38.19 -42.54
C ILE A 276 5.41 38.10 -41.09
N ARG A 277 4.12 37.94 -40.96
CA ARG A 277 3.44 37.83 -39.67
C ARG A 277 3.03 36.38 -39.46
N ILE A 278 3.53 35.77 -38.39
CA ILE A 278 3.24 34.38 -38.03
C ILE A 278 2.50 34.35 -36.68
N GLU A 279 1.24 33.93 -36.73
CA GLU A 279 0.43 33.76 -35.51
C GLU A 279 0.68 32.36 -34.92
N VAL A 280 1.07 32.33 -33.64
CA VAL A 280 1.33 31.11 -32.89
C VAL A 280 0.36 31.02 -31.74
N ALA A 281 -0.32 29.89 -31.58
CA ALA A 281 -1.19 29.59 -30.45
C ALA A 281 -0.53 28.60 -29.51
N ASN A 282 -0.70 28.82 -28.20
CA ASN A 282 -0.44 27.82 -27.20
C ASN A 282 -1.72 27.03 -26.91
N LYS A 283 -1.80 25.79 -27.43
CA LYS A 283 -2.92 24.86 -27.23
C LYS A 283 -2.70 23.95 -26.00
N GLY A 284 -1.62 24.17 -25.23
CA GLY A 284 -1.33 23.44 -24.03
C GLY A 284 -2.05 23.99 -22.80
N THR A 285 -1.82 23.36 -21.66
CA THR A 285 -2.41 23.69 -20.35
C THR A 285 -1.48 24.54 -19.48
N ALA A 286 -0.22 24.77 -19.93
CA ALA A 286 0.77 25.59 -19.25
C ALA A 286 1.16 26.82 -20.08
N ASP A 287 1.57 27.88 -19.38
CA ASP A 287 2.10 29.08 -19.97
C ASP A 287 3.55 28.88 -20.47
N ALA A 288 3.84 29.31 -21.67
CA ALA A 288 5.21 29.43 -22.17
C ALA A 288 5.78 30.80 -21.78
N LYS A 289 7.02 30.86 -21.29
CA LYS A 289 7.71 32.08 -20.91
C LYS A 289 8.94 32.29 -21.79
N SER A 290 9.35 33.56 -21.93
CA SER A 290 10.58 33.93 -22.63
C SER A 290 10.68 33.31 -24.05
N LEU A 291 9.61 33.44 -24.85
CA LEU A 291 9.59 32.85 -26.18
C LEU A 291 10.47 33.64 -27.12
N GLU A 292 11.44 32.97 -27.74
CA GLU A 292 12.29 33.48 -28.80
C GLU A 292 11.94 32.73 -30.08
N ALA A 293 11.45 33.43 -31.09
CA ALA A 293 11.11 32.86 -32.41
C ALA A 293 12.15 33.27 -33.47
N LYS A 294 12.75 32.27 -34.13
CA LYS A 294 13.73 32.44 -35.22
C LYS A 294 13.16 31.93 -36.52
N LEU A 295 13.07 32.77 -37.53
CA LEU A 295 12.68 32.37 -38.88
C LEU A 295 13.94 32.13 -39.71
N VAL A 296 14.10 30.90 -40.20
CA VAL A 296 15.20 30.51 -41.10
C VAL A 296 14.61 30.06 -42.43
N LEU A 297 14.91 30.75 -43.50
CA LEU A 297 14.49 30.39 -44.88
C LEU A 297 15.72 30.21 -45.75
N ASN A 298 15.69 29.21 -46.65
CA ASN A 298 16.80 28.88 -47.53
C ASN A 298 18.15 28.77 -46.83
N ARG A 299 18.16 28.22 -45.57
CA ARG A 299 19.32 28.07 -44.67
C ARG A 299 19.89 29.40 -44.18
N MET A 300 19.21 30.53 -44.33
CA MET A 300 19.64 31.83 -43.80
C MET A 300 18.67 32.31 -42.72
N LEU A 301 19.20 32.88 -41.65
CA LEU A 301 18.39 33.53 -40.63
C LEU A 301 17.76 34.81 -41.20
N VAL A 302 16.43 34.83 -41.27
CA VAL A 302 15.67 36.00 -41.75
C VAL A 302 15.47 37.02 -40.63
N GLY A 303 15.17 36.55 -39.43
CA GLY A 303 14.98 37.41 -38.27
C GLY A 303 14.69 36.65 -37.02
N VAL A 304 14.69 37.39 -35.90
CA VAL A 304 14.35 36.92 -34.57
C VAL A 304 13.31 37.86 -33.99
N ASP A 305 12.29 37.31 -33.34
CA ASP A 305 11.30 38.07 -32.60
C ASP A 305 11.06 37.44 -31.23
N TYR A 306 10.55 38.20 -30.28
CA TYR A 306 10.52 37.80 -28.88
C TYR A 306 9.21 38.21 -28.21
N THR A 307 8.66 37.32 -27.37
CA THR A 307 7.58 37.67 -26.46
C THR A 307 7.86 37.11 -25.04
N SER A 308 7.53 37.89 -24.03
CA SER A 308 7.82 37.52 -22.63
C SER A 308 7.00 36.34 -22.15
N GLN A 309 5.76 36.20 -22.64
CA GLN A 309 4.85 35.12 -22.21
C GLN A 309 3.79 34.85 -23.26
N LEU A 310 3.47 33.57 -23.46
CA LEU A 310 2.28 33.13 -24.19
C LEU A 310 1.47 32.21 -23.27
N LYS A 311 0.39 32.75 -22.72
CA LYS A 311 -0.48 32.02 -21.82
C LYS A 311 -1.15 30.83 -22.50
N SER A 312 -1.54 29.83 -21.69
CA SER A 312 -2.40 28.73 -22.12
C SER A 312 -3.62 29.28 -22.86
N THR A 313 -4.04 28.60 -23.95
CA THR A 313 -5.20 28.95 -24.81
C THR A 313 -5.14 30.31 -25.51
N LYS A 314 -4.03 31.04 -25.41
CA LYS A 314 -3.83 32.34 -26.05
C LYS A 314 -2.95 32.22 -27.31
N LYS A 315 -2.94 33.30 -28.07
CA LYS A 315 -2.16 33.46 -29.31
C LYS A 315 -1.25 34.66 -29.19
N THR A 316 -0.14 34.62 -29.92
CA THR A 316 0.79 35.72 -30.12
C THR A 316 1.17 35.81 -31.59
N VAL A 317 1.68 36.95 -32.02
CA VAL A 317 2.15 37.16 -33.39
C VAL A 317 3.62 37.48 -33.32
N PHE A 318 4.40 36.83 -34.18
CA PHE A 318 5.79 37.13 -34.44
C PHE A 318 5.91 37.79 -35.82
N ASP A 319 6.61 38.91 -35.88
CA ASP A 319 6.83 39.70 -37.08
C ASP A 319 8.28 39.54 -37.55
N PHE A 320 8.47 39.10 -38.81
CA PHE A 320 9.80 38.91 -39.39
C PHE A 320 9.95 39.77 -40.64
N PRO A 321 11.17 40.20 -41.01
CA PRO A 321 11.43 40.84 -42.31
C PRO A 321 10.91 39.98 -43.48
N PHE A 322 10.39 40.60 -44.50
CA PHE A 322 9.91 39.89 -45.69
C PHE A 322 11.02 39.14 -46.42
N ALA A 323 10.85 37.85 -46.56
CA ALA A 323 11.71 36.99 -47.36
C ALA A 323 10.86 35.83 -47.94
N THR A 324 11.26 35.25 -49.03
CA THR A 324 10.60 34.10 -49.65
C THR A 324 11.49 32.89 -49.62
N GLY A 325 10.89 31.72 -49.49
CA GLY A 325 11.63 30.46 -49.48
C GLY A 325 10.97 29.42 -48.57
N THR A 326 11.63 28.28 -48.46
CA THR A 326 11.24 27.19 -47.57
C THR A 326 12.26 27.09 -46.44
N GLY A 327 11.79 26.73 -45.25
CA GLY A 327 12.67 26.59 -44.09
C GLY A 327 11.93 26.24 -42.81
N TYR A 328 12.36 26.85 -41.73
CA TYR A 328 11.87 26.46 -40.38
C TYR A 328 11.61 27.72 -39.55
N LEU A 329 10.52 27.64 -38.77
CA LEU A 329 10.31 28.48 -37.58
C LEU A 329 10.76 27.70 -36.36
N VAL A 330 11.78 28.22 -35.69
CA VAL A 330 12.27 27.64 -34.40
C VAL A 330 11.77 28.55 -33.29
N ILE A 331 11.06 28.00 -32.31
CA ILE A 331 10.61 28.74 -31.13
C ILE A 331 11.19 28.07 -29.89
N ASN A 332 12.10 28.75 -29.22
CA ASN A 332 12.60 28.37 -27.90
C ASN A 332 11.75 29.06 -26.87
N TYR A 333 11.50 28.38 -25.74
CA TYR A 333 10.71 28.90 -24.63
C TYR A 333 11.11 28.24 -23.32
N THR A 334 10.76 28.89 -22.21
CA THR A 334 10.94 28.33 -20.86
C THR A 334 9.60 27.80 -20.35
N GLU A 335 9.57 26.54 -19.94
CA GLU A 335 8.43 25.91 -19.28
C GLU A 335 8.25 26.47 -17.84
N PRO A 336 7.07 26.30 -17.20
CA PRO A 336 6.85 26.80 -15.83
C PRO A 336 7.82 26.25 -14.79
N ASP A 337 8.39 25.07 -15.00
CA ASP A 337 9.42 24.44 -14.14
C ASP A 337 10.86 24.95 -14.42
N LEU A 338 10.98 26.03 -15.19
CA LEU A 338 12.23 26.68 -15.59
C LEU A 338 13.08 25.84 -16.57
N LYS A 339 12.53 24.79 -17.13
CA LYS A 339 13.19 24.00 -18.15
C LYS A 339 13.10 24.72 -19.51
N GLU A 340 14.24 24.80 -20.21
CA GLU A 340 14.26 25.25 -21.57
C GLU A 340 13.77 24.18 -22.53
N SER A 341 12.87 24.56 -23.43
CA SER A 341 12.27 23.69 -24.44
C SER A 341 12.16 24.45 -25.76
N GLY A 342 11.97 23.73 -26.85
CA GLY A 342 11.83 24.35 -28.16
C GLY A 342 11.04 23.49 -29.12
N ILE A 343 10.46 24.15 -30.10
CA ILE A 343 9.81 23.50 -31.25
C ILE A 343 10.42 23.96 -32.55
N VAL A 344 10.43 23.08 -33.54
CA VAL A 344 10.80 23.38 -34.93
C VAL A 344 9.62 23.03 -35.80
N LYS A 345 9.17 24.00 -36.59
CA LYS A 345 8.06 23.82 -37.54
C LYS A 345 8.50 24.21 -38.93
N GLU A 346 8.26 23.34 -39.90
CA GLU A 346 8.47 23.67 -41.33
C GLU A 346 7.55 24.78 -41.76
N ILE A 347 8.07 25.70 -42.56
CA ILE A 347 7.34 26.84 -43.07
C ILE A 347 7.75 27.11 -44.54
N SER A 348 6.79 27.51 -45.34
CA SER A 348 7.01 27.93 -46.71
C SER A 348 6.39 29.31 -46.92
N VAL A 349 7.19 30.23 -47.38
CA VAL A 349 6.78 31.60 -47.70
C VAL A 349 6.89 31.79 -49.21
N SER A 350 5.76 31.80 -49.89
CA SER A 350 5.69 32.10 -51.31
C SER A 350 5.34 33.58 -51.54
N SER A 351 5.89 34.19 -52.57
CA SER A 351 5.39 35.49 -53.02
C SER A 351 3.93 35.29 -53.48
N VAL A 352 3.00 35.88 -52.73
CA VAL A 352 1.63 35.96 -53.27
C VAL A 352 1.73 36.82 -54.54
N SER A 353 1.64 36.20 -55.70
CA SER A 353 1.28 36.94 -56.94
C SER A 353 -0.06 37.57 -56.60
N SER A 354 -0.13 38.91 -56.61
CA SER A 354 -1.43 39.58 -56.73
C SER A 354 -1.95 39.20 -58.05
N ASP A 355 -2.69 38.12 -58.22
CA ASP A 355 -3.65 37.99 -59.23
C ASP A 355 -4.67 39.13 -59.01
N TYR A 356 -4.27 40.32 -59.45
CA TYR A 356 -5.27 41.26 -59.96
C TYR A 356 -5.98 40.45 -61.02
N SER A 357 -7.12 39.93 -60.69
CA SER A 357 -7.95 39.18 -61.59
C SER A 357 -8.25 40.09 -62.71
N TYR A 358 -7.55 39.88 -63.84
CA TYR A 358 -7.90 40.51 -65.12
C TYR A 358 -9.38 40.31 -65.44
N MET A 359 -10.02 39.38 -64.77
CA MET A 359 -11.47 39.15 -64.84
C MET A 359 -12.29 40.37 -64.42
N ASN A 360 -11.88 41.18 -63.46
CA ASN A 360 -12.62 42.39 -63.11
C ASN A 360 -12.45 43.46 -64.15
N VAL A 361 -11.29 43.58 -64.83
CA VAL A 361 -11.04 44.48 -65.94
C VAL A 361 -11.82 43.99 -67.15
N VAL A 362 -11.83 42.71 -67.45
CA VAL A 362 -12.60 42.10 -68.50
C VAL A 362 -14.10 42.33 -68.36
N TRP A 363 -14.64 42.19 -67.15
CA TRP A 363 -16.04 42.48 -66.86
C TRP A 363 -16.38 43.97 -67.06
N VAL A 364 -15.52 44.89 -66.63
CA VAL A 364 -15.71 46.32 -66.87
C VAL A 364 -15.69 46.61 -68.36
N VAL A 365 -14.78 46.04 -69.17
CA VAL A 365 -14.72 46.19 -70.57
C VAL A 365 -15.98 45.62 -71.31
N ILE A 366 -16.43 44.42 -70.87
CA ILE A 366 -17.66 43.79 -71.36
C ILE A 366 -18.87 44.71 -71.14
N VAL A 367 -19.01 45.23 -69.89
CA VAL A 367 -20.10 46.14 -69.54
C VAL A 367 -20.08 47.41 -70.38
N LEU A 368 -18.89 47.99 -70.56
CA LEU A 368 -18.74 49.18 -71.44
C LEU A 368 -19.09 48.91 -72.95
N VAL A 369 -18.71 47.72 -73.45
CA VAL A 369 -19.08 47.30 -74.81
C VAL A 369 -20.58 47.09 -74.94
N VAL A 370 -21.20 46.46 -73.96
CA VAL A 370 -22.69 46.27 -73.95
C VAL A 370 -23.40 47.60 -73.89
N ILE A 371 -22.95 48.53 -73.03
CA ILE A 371 -23.52 49.88 -72.99
C ILE A 371 -23.34 50.64 -74.34
N PHE A 372 -22.19 50.51 -74.96
CA PHE A 372 -21.90 51.11 -76.24
C PHE A 372 -22.78 50.53 -77.35
N VAL A 373 -22.94 49.23 -77.38
CA VAL A 373 -23.82 48.55 -78.38
C VAL A 373 -25.28 48.91 -78.11
N ALA A 374 -25.74 48.94 -76.87
CA ALA A 374 -27.10 49.37 -76.53
C ALA A 374 -27.35 50.84 -76.94
N TRP A 375 -26.36 51.70 -76.67
CA TRP A 375 -26.44 53.12 -77.12
C TRP A 375 -26.49 53.26 -78.66
N LYS A 376 -25.72 52.48 -79.39
CA LYS A 376 -25.71 52.47 -80.85
C LYS A 376 -27.01 51.92 -81.44
N PHE A 377 -27.61 50.88 -80.80
CA PHE A 377 -28.93 50.38 -81.18
C PHE A 377 -30.05 51.37 -80.87
N SER A 378 -30.01 52.03 -79.72
CA SER A 378 -30.96 53.06 -79.36
C SER A 378 -31.02 54.24 -80.28
N LYS A 379 -29.88 54.59 -80.93
CA LYS A 379 -29.84 55.62 -81.99
C LYS A 379 -30.34 55.17 -83.34
N ARG A 380 -30.45 53.83 -83.59
CA ARG A 380 -31.02 53.31 -84.89
C ARG A 380 -32.55 53.16 -84.79
N VAL A 381 -33.16 53.10 -83.63
CA VAL A 381 -34.60 52.97 -83.48
C VAL A 381 -35.31 54.36 -83.47
N LYS A 382 -34.55 55.48 -83.50
CA LYS A 382 -35.07 56.85 -83.52
C LYS A 382 -34.90 57.54 -84.95
N ARG A 383 -34.79 56.76 -86.02
CA ARG A 383 -34.91 57.24 -87.37
C ARG A 383 -36.04 56.58 -88.14
#